data_2c54c43ad950468c5fc16e567107a2b6
#
_entry.id   2c54c43ad950468c5fc16e567107a2b6
#
_cell.length_a   1.000
_cell.length_b   1.000
_cell.length_c   1.000
_cell.angle_alpha   90.00
_cell.angle_beta   90.00
_cell.angle_gamma   90.00
#
_symmetry.space_group_name_H-M   'P 1'
#
loop_
_entity.id
_entity.type
_entity.pdbx_description
1 polymer ?
#
loop_
_entity_poly.entity_id
_entity_poly.type
_entity_poly.pdbx_seq_one_letter_code
_entity_poly.pdbx_strand_id
1 'polypeptide(L)'
;MIFKFLRLTVLIFLVSFSMAAQEYEKIDGVWNAFFLDHSLSDKFTLRSEFHLRTVSFLSVWNQQIIRPSVTYNDSKNLKWTVGYSFIRNFDRDVNVSPRIRLEHNFWEQLVYNTPTKKGLISSRLRLEHRFLEGFPLQEDRSLRSFDFGSRIRYRLTYQHLLTPEEAKVPINFVVFDEAFLFMNSNGTPFRFNQNWTSFGLKFQLNKKMVLNSAFQINTFKVTEDQYLRFRLWNNTLIYKL
;
A
#
# COMPACT_ATOMS: atom_id res chain seq x y z
N MET A 1 -14.25 20.38 15.42
CA MET A 1 -13.74 19.59 14.27
C MET A 1 -12.87 18.42 14.72
N ILE A 2 -11.95 18.59 15.66
CA ILE A 2 -11.04 17.56 16.23
C ILE A 2 -11.79 16.35 16.80
N PHE A 3 -12.90 16.54 17.53
CA PHE A 3 -13.70 15.45 18.12
C PHE A 3 -14.39 14.52 17.09
N LYS A 4 -14.75 15.03 15.90
CA LYS A 4 -15.31 14.18 14.84
C LYS A 4 -14.23 13.30 14.18
N PHE A 5 -13.02 13.85 14.03
CA PHE A 5 -11.86 13.10 13.53
C PHE A 5 -11.44 11.99 14.53
N LEU A 6 -11.42 12.30 15.83
CA LEU A 6 -11.08 11.32 16.85
C LEU A 6 -12.06 10.14 16.90
N ARG A 7 -13.36 10.40 16.71
CA ARG A 7 -14.40 9.35 16.65
C ARG A 7 -14.23 8.44 15.42
N LEU A 8 -13.88 9.00 14.26
CA LEU A 8 -13.64 8.22 13.05
C LEU A 8 -12.39 7.33 13.19
N THR A 9 -11.33 7.86 13.83
CA THR A 9 -10.09 7.13 14.11
C THR A 9 -10.32 5.95 15.06
N VAL A 10 -11.12 6.15 16.12
CA VAL A 10 -11.50 5.09 17.08
C VAL A 10 -12.35 4.02 16.38
N LEU A 11 -13.26 4.40 15.47
CA LEU A 11 -14.10 3.46 14.73
C LEU A 11 -13.26 2.56 13.80
N ILE A 12 -12.24 3.11 13.13
CA ILE A 12 -11.33 2.35 12.26
C ILE A 12 -10.50 1.36 13.09
N PHE A 13 -10.00 1.78 14.26
CA PHE A 13 -9.26 0.90 15.18
C PHE A 13 -10.16 -0.25 15.72
N LEU A 14 -11.42 0.02 16.02
CA LEU A 14 -12.37 -0.99 16.50
C LEU A 14 -12.69 -2.04 15.42
N VAL A 15 -12.77 -1.66 14.15
CA VAL A 15 -12.97 -2.60 13.04
C VAL A 15 -11.77 -3.54 12.90
N SER A 16 -10.55 -3.05 13.09
CA SER A 16 -9.33 -3.89 13.04
C SER A 16 -9.29 -4.93 14.16
N PHE A 17 -9.81 -4.63 15.34
CA PHE A 17 -9.87 -5.56 16.48
C PHE A 17 -10.92 -6.67 16.31
N SER A 18 -12.05 -6.37 15.69
CA SER A 18 -13.14 -7.35 15.47
C SER A 18 -12.72 -8.51 14.56
N MET A 19 -11.70 -8.31 13.72
CA MET A 19 -11.18 -9.34 12.81
C MET A 19 -10.19 -10.31 13.47
N ALA A 20 -9.84 -10.12 14.74
CA ALA A 20 -8.82 -10.93 15.43
C ALA A 20 -9.29 -12.35 15.83
N ALA A 21 -10.59 -12.60 15.85
CA ALA A 21 -11.20 -13.84 16.38
C ALA A 21 -11.53 -14.91 15.31
N GLN A 22 -11.22 -14.65 14.02
CA GLN A 22 -11.57 -15.57 12.93
C GLN A 22 -10.40 -16.48 12.53
N GLU A 23 -10.72 -17.65 11.99
CA GLU A 23 -9.72 -18.58 11.45
C GLU A 23 -9.11 -18.01 10.16
N TYR A 24 -7.77 -17.99 10.06
CA TYR A 24 -7.04 -17.44 8.93
C TYR A 24 -6.07 -18.45 8.35
N GLU A 25 -6.07 -18.58 7.04
CA GLU A 25 -4.90 -19.10 6.35
C GLU A 25 -3.76 -18.09 6.45
N LYS A 26 -2.58 -18.52 6.91
CA LYS A 26 -1.42 -17.65 7.15
C LYS A 26 -0.38 -17.84 6.07
N ILE A 27 0.06 -16.75 5.48
CA ILE A 27 1.12 -16.72 4.46
C ILE A 27 2.19 -15.75 4.92
N ASP A 28 3.43 -16.23 4.98
CA ASP A 28 4.58 -15.40 5.31
C ASP A 28 5.26 -14.91 4.02
N GLY A 29 5.81 -13.71 4.05
CA GLY A 29 6.47 -13.16 2.89
C GLY A 29 7.37 -11.97 3.17
N VAL A 30 8.12 -11.58 2.14
CA VAL A 30 8.99 -10.41 2.16
C VAL A 30 8.64 -9.53 0.97
N TRP A 31 8.38 -8.26 1.26
CA TRP A 31 8.09 -7.24 0.26
C TRP A 31 9.20 -6.20 0.27
N ASN A 32 9.91 -6.10 -0.83
CA ASN A 32 10.95 -5.11 -1.01
C ASN A 32 10.50 -4.07 -2.03
N ALA A 33 10.80 -2.80 -1.77
CA ALA A 33 10.51 -1.73 -2.68
C ALA A 33 11.69 -0.74 -2.78
N PHE A 34 11.85 -0.19 -3.97
CA PHE A 34 12.79 0.90 -4.25
C PHE A 34 12.01 2.06 -4.85
N PHE A 35 12.12 3.24 -4.24
CA PHE A 35 11.49 4.46 -4.69
C PHE A 35 12.56 5.47 -5.11
N LEU A 36 12.34 6.07 -6.26
CA LEU A 36 13.17 7.12 -6.80
C LEU A 36 12.36 8.40 -6.87
N ASP A 37 12.73 9.39 -6.07
CA ASP A 37 12.10 10.70 -6.02
C ASP A 37 12.93 11.72 -6.78
N HIS A 38 12.33 12.41 -7.73
CA HIS A 38 12.92 13.49 -8.47
C HIS A 38 12.09 14.76 -8.32
N SER A 39 12.66 15.79 -7.67
CA SER A 39 12.00 17.09 -7.54
C SER A 39 12.13 17.87 -8.84
N LEU A 40 11.03 17.98 -9.59
CA LEU A 40 10.98 18.76 -10.83
C LEU A 40 10.92 20.27 -10.54
N SER A 41 10.29 20.65 -9.44
CA SER A 41 10.20 22.00 -8.92
C SER A 41 9.78 21.96 -7.44
N ASP A 42 9.64 23.12 -6.78
CA ASP A 42 9.13 23.23 -5.41
C ASP A 42 7.72 22.64 -5.27
N LYS A 43 6.94 22.66 -6.36
CA LYS A 43 5.55 22.18 -6.37
C LYS A 43 5.39 20.77 -6.93
N PHE A 44 6.29 20.29 -7.77
CA PHE A 44 6.14 19.02 -8.46
C PHE A 44 7.25 18.03 -8.15
N THR A 45 6.87 16.81 -7.78
CA THR A 45 7.77 15.69 -7.55
C THR A 45 7.33 14.51 -8.43
N LEU A 46 8.25 13.98 -9.22
CA LEU A 46 8.10 12.71 -9.92
C LEU A 46 8.60 11.60 -9.00
N ARG A 47 7.81 10.53 -8.86
CA ARG A 47 8.23 9.31 -8.15
C ARG A 47 8.09 8.10 -9.07
N SER A 48 9.11 7.26 -9.08
CA SER A 48 9.05 5.91 -9.65
C SER A 48 9.21 4.89 -8.54
N GLU A 49 8.26 3.97 -8.41
CA GLU A 49 8.29 2.91 -7.41
C GLU A 49 8.47 1.55 -8.11
N PHE A 50 9.36 0.73 -7.60
CA PHE A 50 9.61 -0.65 -8.01
C PHE A 50 9.38 -1.55 -6.82
N HIS A 51 8.44 -2.50 -6.94
CA HIS A 51 8.14 -3.42 -5.85
C HIS A 51 8.39 -4.86 -6.29
N LEU A 52 9.08 -5.60 -5.43
CA LEU A 52 9.32 -7.03 -5.54
C LEU A 52 8.71 -7.70 -4.31
N ARG A 53 7.63 -8.42 -4.52
CA ARG A 53 6.86 -9.07 -3.47
C ARG A 53 6.96 -10.57 -3.59
N THR A 54 7.33 -11.22 -2.50
CA THR A 54 7.45 -12.68 -2.41
C THR A 54 6.63 -13.21 -1.25
N VAL A 55 6.29 -14.49 -1.33
CA VAL A 55 5.73 -15.29 -0.25
C VAL A 55 6.64 -16.48 0.03
N SER A 56 6.34 -17.27 1.06
CA SER A 56 7.21 -18.33 1.55
C SER A 56 8.64 -17.82 1.76
N PHE A 57 8.71 -16.70 2.52
CA PHE A 57 9.89 -15.87 2.72
C PHE A 57 10.31 -15.22 1.38
N LEU A 58 11.31 -15.70 0.69
CA LEU A 58 11.79 -15.15 -0.59
C LEU A 58 11.63 -16.14 -1.77
N SER A 59 10.96 -17.27 -1.55
CA SER A 59 11.02 -18.40 -2.47
C SER A 59 10.05 -18.31 -3.63
N VAL A 60 8.88 -17.67 -3.44
CA VAL A 60 7.80 -17.67 -4.44
C VAL A 60 7.41 -16.22 -4.77
N TRP A 61 7.40 -15.88 -6.05
CA TRP A 61 6.91 -14.57 -6.51
C TRP A 61 5.42 -14.41 -6.21
N ASN A 62 5.07 -13.23 -5.70
CA ASN A 62 3.67 -12.83 -5.51
C ASN A 62 3.30 -11.68 -6.45
N GLN A 63 4.07 -10.59 -6.44
CA GLN A 63 3.84 -9.46 -7.34
C GLN A 63 5.14 -8.75 -7.71
N GLN A 64 5.17 -8.24 -8.95
CA GLN A 64 6.13 -7.23 -9.39
C GLN A 64 5.34 -6.00 -9.83
N ILE A 65 5.75 -4.81 -9.34
CA ILE A 65 5.02 -3.57 -9.59
C ILE A 65 5.98 -2.49 -10.05
N ILE A 66 5.62 -1.81 -11.13
CA ILE A 66 6.24 -0.55 -11.56
C ILE A 66 5.17 0.52 -11.46
N ARG A 67 5.50 1.63 -10.73
CA ARG A 67 4.50 2.65 -10.40
C ARG A 67 5.08 4.06 -10.52
N PRO A 68 5.02 4.68 -11.69
CA PRO A 68 5.29 6.10 -11.85
C PRO A 68 4.14 6.94 -11.32
N SER A 69 4.46 8.11 -10.77
CA SER A 69 3.47 9.07 -10.28
C SER A 69 4.03 10.49 -10.24
N VAL A 70 3.13 11.47 -10.34
CA VAL A 70 3.45 12.90 -10.19
C VAL A 70 2.67 13.43 -8.99
N THR A 71 3.37 14.07 -8.08
CA THR A 71 2.80 14.72 -6.90
C THR A 71 2.87 16.24 -7.06
N TYR A 72 1.73 16.89 -6.86
CA TYR A 72 1.63 18.34 -6.70
C TYR A 72 1.57 18.65 -5.19
N ASN A 73 2.55 19.43 -4.72
CA ASN A 73 2.60 19.94 -3.35
C ASN A 73 1.80 21.25 -3.31
N ASP A 74 0.50 21.17 -2.95
CA ASP A 74 -0.39 22.33 -2.87
C ASP A 74 0.03 23.26 -1.73
N SER A 75 0.34 22.68 -0.59
CA SER A 75 0.83 23.38 0.60
C SER A 75 1.81 22.49 1.38
N LYS A 76 2.33 23.00 2.50
CA LYS A 76 3.18 22.21 3.41
C LYS A 76 2.47 20.95 3.92
N ASN A 77 1.14 20.98 3.98
CA ASN A 77 0.34 19.93 4.60
C ASN A 77 -0.46 19.10 3.58
N LEU A 78 -0.75 19.63 2.40
CA LEU A 78 -1.64 19.00 1.43
C LEU A 78 -0.88 18.64 0.15
N LYS A 79 -1.04 17.40 -0.29
CA LYS A 79 -0.42 16.87 -1.51
C LYS A 79 -1.43 16.08 -2.33
N TRP A 80 -1.42 16.36 -3.63
CA TRP A 80 -2.20 15.63 -4.64
C TRP A 80 -1.26 14.80 -5.48
N THR A 81 -1.63 13.57 -5.76
CA THR A 81 -0.82 12.68 -6.60
C THR A 81 -1.70 11.99 -7.60
N VAL A 82 -1.25 11.90 -8.84
CA VAL A 82 -1.81 11.01 -9.86
C VAL A 82 -0.73 10.02 -10.27
N GLY A 83 -1.13 8.81 -10.56
CA GLY A 83 -0.17 7.78 -10.91
C GLY A 83 -0.79 6.62 -11.67
N TYR A 84 0.10 5.79 -12.18
CA TYR A 84 -0.21 4.56 -12.87
C TYR A 84 0.56 3.42 -12.21
N SER A 85 0.02 2.21 -12.25
CA SER A 85 0.72 1.01 -11.81
C SER A 85 0.57 -0.08 -12.84
N PHE A 86 1.68 -0.63 -13.27
CA PHE A 86 1.73 -1.89 -13.98
C PHE A 86 2.10 -2.99 -12.99
N ILE A 87 1.24 -4.01 -12.88
CA ILE A 87 1.37 -5.06 -11.87
C ILE A 87 1.35 -6.42 -12.57
N ARG A 88 2.35 -7.24 -12.29
CA ARG A 88 2.37 -8.65 -12.62
C ARG A 88 2.02 -9.44 -11.36
N ASN A 89 0.86 -10.09 -11.37
CA ASN A 89 0.40 -10.95 -10.29
C ASN A 89 0.79 -12.40 -10.64
N PHE A 90 1.54 -13.05 -9.77
CA PHE A 90 1.96 -14.44 -9.94
C PHE A 90 1.02 -15.36 -9.16
N ASP A 91 0.71 -16.51 -9.75
CA ASP A 91 0.00 -17.55 -9.01
C ASP A 91 0.90 -18.08 -7.89
N ARG A 92 0.30 -18.33 -6.74
CA ARG A 92 1.01 -18.81 -5.55
C ARG A 92 1.16 -20.32 -5.50
N ASP A 93 0.40 -21.04 -6.31
CA ASP A 93 0.53 -22.49 -6.40
C ASP A 93 1.73 -22.85 -7.26
N VAL A 94 2.78 -23.32 -6.58
CA VAL A 94 4.04 -23.75 -7.24
C VAL A 94 3.89 -25.01 -8.08
N ASN A 95 2.82 -25.77 -7.89
CA ASN A 95 2.56 -27.02 -8.64
C ASN A 95 1.81 -26.79 -9.96
N VAL A 96 1.28 -25.59 -10.15
CA VAL A 96 0.64 -25.17 -11.40
C VAL A 96 1.63 -24.29 -12.15
N SER A 97 1.71 -24.44 -13.48
CA SER A 97 2.51 -23.54 -14.32
C SER A 97 2.17 -22.08 -13.95
N PRO A 98 3.13 -21.26 -13.52
CA PRO A 98 2.86 -19.97 -12.93
C PRO A 98 2.13 -19.08 -13.95
N ARG A 99 0.84 -18.90 -13.74
CA ARG A 99 0.06 -17.94 -14.53
C ARG A 99 0.38 -16.55 -14.02
N ILE A 100 0.78 -15.68 -14.94
CA ILE A 100 0.97 -14.26 -14.67
C ILE A 100 -0.29 -13.54 -15.13
N ARG A 101 -0.97 -12.88 -14.21
CA ARG A 101 -2.10 -11.99 -14.52
C ARG A 101 -1.61 -10.55 -14.48
N LEU A 102 -1.85 -9.82 -15.56
CA LEU A 102 -1.51 -8.41 -15.65
C LEU A 102 -2.60 -7.54 -15.00
N GLU A 103 -2.19 -6.44 -14.41
CA GLU A 103 -3.10 -5.42 -13.91
C GLU A 103 -2.57 -4.04 -14.29
N HIS A 104 -3.44 -3.24 -14.90
CA HIS A 104 -3.24 -1.82 -15.14
C HIS A 104 -4.09 -1.06 -14.14
N ASN A 105 -3.49 -0.11 -13.42
CA ASN A 105 -4.19 0.59 -12.37
C ASN A 105 -3.84 2.09 -12.43
N PHE A 106 -4.83 2.91 -12.75
CA PHE A 106 -4.75 4.37 -12.68
C PHE A 106 -5.27 4.82 -11.33
N TRP A 107 -4.61 5.79 -10.70
CA TRP A 107 -5.01 6.21 -9.37
C TRP A 107 -4.72 7.67 -9.10
N GLU A 108 -5.58 8.24 -8.30
CA GLU A 108 -5.40 9.54 -7.68
C GLU A 108 -5.34 9.42 -6.16
N GLN A 109 -4.61 10.33 -5.53
CA GLN A 109 -4.36 10.31 -4.10
C GLN A 109 -4.29 11.71 -3.52
N LEU A 110 -4.90 11.85 -2.34
CA LEU A 110 -4.80 13.00 -1.49
C LEU A 110 -4.09 12.62 -0.19
N VAL A 111 -3.09 13.39 0.21
CA VAL A 111 -2.41 13.23 1.50
C VAL A 111 -2.50 14.54 2.27
N TYR A 112 -3.02 14.45 3.49
CA TYR A 112 -3.03 15.56 4.43
C TYR A 112 -2.15 15.23 5.63
N ASN A 113 -1.18 16.11 5.92
CA ASN A 113 -0.20 15.95 6.99
C ASN A 113 -0.53 16.89 8.14
N THR A 114 -0.55 16.37 9.36
CA THR A 114 -0.74 17.12 10.60
C THR A 114 0.52 16.97 11.45
N PRO A 115 1.39 18.00 11.53
CA PRO A 115 2.55 17.96 12.40
C PRO A 115 2.14 17.82 13.87
N THR A 116 2.95 17.09 14.65
CA THR A 116 2.83 16.96 16.09
C THR A 116 4.14 17.42 16.76
N LYS A 117 4.18 17.50 18.08
CA LYS A 117 5.38 17.94 18.82
C LYS A 117 6.64 17.11 18.51
N LYS A 118 6.50 15.80 18.26
CA LYS A 118 7.60 14.87 18.00
C LYS A 118 7.37 13.96 16.79
N GLY A 119 6.55 14.39 15.84
CA GLY A 119 6.25 13.53 14.71
C GLY A 119 5.20 14.07 13.76
N LEU A 120 4.50 13.16 13.09
CA LEU A 120 3.59 13.49 12.02
C LEU A 120 2.42 12.50 11.99
N ILE A 121 1.21 13.02 11.84
CA ILE A 121 0.04 12.22 11.47
C ILE A 121 -0.24 12.49 9.99
N SER A 122 -0.33 11.44 9.17
CA SER A 122 -0.68 11.54 7.76
C SER A 122 -1.96 10.78 7.48
N SER A 123 -2.95 11.47 6.92
CA SER A 123 -4.19 10.88 6.38
C SER A 123 -4.08 10.80 4.88
N ARG A 124 -4.26 9.62 4.30
CA ARG A 124 -4.19 9.39 2.85
C ARG A 124 -5.49 8.77 2.35
N LEU A 125 -6.11 9.41 1.39
CA LEU A 125 -7.21 8.86 0.59
C LEU A 125 -6.67 8.56 -0.80
N ARG A 126 -6.93 7.36 -1.34
CA ARG A 126 -6.57 6.96 -2.70
C ARG A 126 -7.77 6.30 -3.37
N LEU A 127 -8.06 6.71 -4.58
CA LEU A 127 -8.99 6.04 -5.48
C LEU A 127 -8.19 5.36 -6.59
N GLU A 128 -8.53 4.11 -6.90
CA GLU A 128 -7.86 3.29 -7.89
C GLU A 128 -8.88 2.75 -8.90
N HIS A 129 -8.55 2.86 -10.19
CA HIS A 129 -9.30 2.33 -11.33
C HIS A 129 -8.47 1.19 -11.91
N ARG A 130 -8.91 -0.04 -11.67
CA ARG A 130 -8.16 -1.26 -11.90
C ARG A 130 -8.71 -2.02 -13.09
N PHE A 131 -7.83 -2.39 -14.00
CA PHE A 131 -8.10 -3.27 -15.13
C PHE A 131 -7.27 -4.53 -14.89
N LEU A 132 -7.90 -5.57 -14.38
CA LEU A 132 -7.26 -6.84 -14.03
C LEU A 132 -7.54 -7.86 -15.13
N GLU A 133 -6.48 -8.46 -15.69
CA GLU A 133 -6.59 -9.51 -16.70
C GLU A 133 -7.46 -10.67 -16.17
N GLY A 134 -8.51 -10.99 -16.90
CA GLY A 134 -9.41 -12.10 -16.63
C GLY A 134 -8.73 -13.46 -16.87
N PHE A 135 -9.36 -14.53 -16.39
CA PHE A 135 -8.95 -15.87 -16.79
C PHE A 135 -9.53 -16.16 -18.16
N PRO A 136 -8.74 -16.62 -19.15
CA PRO A 136 -9.27 -17.03 -20.45
C PRO A 136 -10.25 -18.17 -20.26
N LEU A 137 -11.49 -17.97 -20.73
CA LEU A 137 -12.55 -18.99 -20.69
C LEU A 137 -12.33 -20.10 -21.70
N GLN A 138 -11.38 -19.94 -22.65
CA GLN A 138 -11.04 -20.91 -23.70
C GLN A 138 -9.52 -21.00 -23.86
N GLU A 139 -9.06 -22.05 -24.53
CA GLU A 139 -7.63 -22.31 -24.81
C GLU A 139 -6.96 -21.25 -25.68
N ASP A 140 -7.72 -20.39 -26.35
CA ASP A 140 -7.19 -19.29 -27.15
C ASP A 140 -6.65 -18.16 -26.25
N ARG A 141 -5.34 -18.21 -26.02
CA ARG A 141 -4.59 -17.23 -25.25
C ARG A 141 -4.37 -15.89 -25.97
N SER A 142 -4.86 -15.74 -27.20
CA SER A 142 -4.63 -14.53 -28.00
C SER A 142 -5.50 -13.35 -27.58
N LEU A 143 -6.66 -13.59 -26.97
CA LEU A 143 -7.61 -12.57 -26.52
C LEU A 143 -7.50 -12.35 -25.01
N ARG A 144 -6.78 -11.30 -24.61
CA ARG A 144 -6.73 -10.85 -23.22
C ARG A 144 -7.95 -9.98 -22.91
N SER A 145 -8.80 -10.43 -22.00
CA SER A 145 -9.87 -9.61 -21.43
C SER A 145 -9.42 -8.97 -20.13
N PHE A 146 -9.93 -7.77 -19.84
CA PHE A 146 -9.66 -7.09 -18.60
C PHE A 146 -10.96 -6.75 -17.88
N ASP A 147 -11.06 -7.18 -16.63
CA ASP A 147 -12.16 -6.84 -15.75
C ASP A 147 -11.88 -5.50 -15.09
N PHE A 148 -12.84 -4.59 -15.17
CA PHE A 148 -12.75 -3.29 -14.50
C PHE A 148 -13.31 -3.37 -13.08
N GLY A 149 -12.65 -2.67 -12.16
CA GLY A 149 -13.14 -2.44 -10.81
C GLY A 149 -12.51 -1.20 -10.19
N SER A 150 -13.19 -0.61 -9.23
CA SER A 150 -12.70 0.54 -8.49
C SER A 150 -12.41 0.18 -7.05
N ARG A 151 -11.42 0.85 -6.44
CA ARG A 151 -11.03 0.61 -5.06
C ARG A 151 -10.71 1.93 -4.35
N ILE A 152 -11.35 2.15 -3.21
CA ILE A 152 -11.02 3.25 -2.31
C ILE A 152 -10.11 2.71 -1.22
N ARG A 153 -9.06 3.48 -0.88
CA ARG A 153 -8.13 3.16 0.20
C ARG A 153 -8.00 4.37 1.11
N TYR A 154 -8.18 4.13 2.40
CA TYR A 154 -7.91 5.14 3.40
C TYR A 154 -6.83 4.63 4.34
N ARG A 155 -5.73 5.42 4.51
CA ARG A 155 -4.64 5.10 5.42
C ARG A 155 -4.45 6.22 6.41
N LEU A 156 -4.34 5.84 7.67
CA LEU A 156 -3.85 6.71 8.73
C LEU A 156 -2.46 6.26 9.16
N THR A 157 -1.49 7.16 9.13
CA THR A 157 -0.10 6.90 9.52
C THR A 157 0.29 7.81 10.65
N TYR A 158 0.93 7.27 11.70
CA TYR A 158 1.62 8.03 12.72
C TYR A 158 3.12 7.77 12.66
N GLN A 159 3.91 8.83 12.68
CA GLN A 159 5.36 8.78 12.80
C GLN A 159 5.76 9.50 14.09
N HIS A 160 6.70 8.91 14.82
CA HIS A 160 7.26 9.47 16.04
C HIS A 160 8.78 9.43 16.00
N LEU A 161 9.42 10.57 16.19
CA LEU A 161 10.88 10.67 16.22
C LEU A 161 11.40 10.07 17.53
N LEU A 162 12.23 9.02 17.42
CA LEU A 162 12.81 8.29 18.57
C LEU A 162 14.14 8.85 19.01
N THR A 163 14.92 9.39 18.07
CA THR A 163 16.27 9.95 18.31
C THR A 163 16.22 11.48 18.20
N PRO A 164 17.21 12.20 18.72
CA PRO A 164 17.39 13.62 18.39
C PRO A 164 17.46 13.84 16.87
N GLU A 165 16.99 15.01 16.39
CA GLU A 165 17.03 15.36 14.96
C GLU A 165 18.45 15.45 14.44
N GLU A 166 19.39 15.84 15.30
CA GLU A 166 20.83 15.99 15.02
C GLU A 166 21.58 14.65 15.02
N ALA A 167 20.90 13.54 15.33
CA ALA A 167 21.53 12.22 15.29
C ALA A 167 22.08 11.93 13.90
N LYS A 168 23.24 11.27 13.82
CA LYS A 168 23.87 10.87 12.55
C LYS A 168 22.90 10.11 11.64
N VAL A 169 22.02 9.30 12.23
CA VAL A 169 20.92 8.60 11.56
C VAL A 169 19.65 8.82 12.39
N PRO A 170 18.82 9.83 12.06
CA PRO A 170 17.52 10.01 12.69
C PRO A 170 16.62 8.79 12.47
N ILE A 171 16.01 8.31 13.55
CA ILE A 171 15.15 7.13 13.55
C ILE A 171 13.74 7.52 13.99
N ASN A 172 12.75 7.16 13.18
CA ASN A 172 11.35 7.32 13.52
C ASN A 172 10.69 5.94 13.70
N PHE A 173 9.86 5.80 14.70
CA PHE A 173 8.84 4.76 14.74
C PHE A 173 7.71 5.15 13.79
N VAL A 174 7.21 4.19 13.02
CA VAL A 174 6.13 4.40 12.06
C VAL A 174 5.09 3.31 12.24
N VAL A 175 3.84 3.70 12.39
CA VAL A 175 2.70 2.78 12.41
C VAL A 175 1.63 3.29 11.46
N PHE A 176 0.98 2.39 10.73
CA PHE A 176 -0.20 2.73 9.95
C PHE A 176 -1.25 1.64 9.98
N ASP A 177 -2.48 2.07 9.76
CA ASP A 177 -3.60 1.21 9.40
C ASP A 177 -4.24 1.69 8.10
N GLU A 178 -4.59 0.77 7.20
CA GLU A 178 -5.17 1.07 5.90
C GLU A 178 -6.33 0.13 5.57
N ALA A 179 -7.50 0.71 5.36
CA ALA A 179 -8.69 0.02 4.93
C ALA A 179 -8.90 0.15 3.42
N PHE A 180 -9.42 -0.92 2.80
CA PHE A 180 -9.71 -0.99 1.38
C PHE A 180 -11.17 -1.36 1.16
N LEU A 181 -11.84 -0.57 0.34
CA LEU A 181 -13.20 -0.81 -0.13
C LEU A 181 -13.15 -1.05 -1.63
N PHE A 182 -13.76 -2.12 -2.09
CA PHE A 182 -13.77 -2.52 -3.50
C PHE A 182 -15.18 -2.50 -4.07
N MET A 183 -15.30 -2.11 -5.35
CA MET A 183 -16.54 -2.11 -6.15
C MET A 183 -16.24 -2.72 -7.51
N ASN A 184 -17.08 -3.66 -7.94
CA ASN A 184 -17.00 -4.27 -9.27
C ASN A 184 -17.64 -3.38 -10.35
N SER A 185 -17.38 -3.70 -11.61
CA SER A 185 -17.91 -3.00 -12.79
C SER A 185 -19.44 -3.02 -12.90
N ASN A 186 -20.10 -4.03 -12.33
CA ASN A 186 -21.56 -4.18 -12.35
C ASN A 186 -22.31 -3.32 -11.30
N GLY A 187 -21.62 -2.30 -10.74
CA GLY A 187 -22.25 -1.32 -9.85
C GLY A 187 -22.60 -1.83 -8.45
N THR A 188 -22.04 -2.97 -8.04
CA THR A 188 -22.21 -3.41 -6.64
C THR A 188 -21.66 -2.36 -5.68
N PRO A 189 -22.32 -2.10 -4.53
CA PRO A 189 -21.83 -1.14 -3.55
C PRO A 189 -20.39 -1.46 -3.08
N PHE A 190 -19.68 -0.45 -2.65
CA PHE A 190 -18.36 -0.65 -2.04
C PHE A 190 -18.44 -1.61 -0.87
N ARG A 191 -17.60 -2.66 -0.91
CA ARG A 191 -17.48 -3.65 0.15
C ARG A 191 -16.08 -3.63 0.73
N PHE A 192 -15.99 -3.87 2.03
CA PHE A 192 -14.71 -4.11 2.68
C PHE A 192 -14.01 -5.31 2.02
N ASN A 193 -12.76 -5.09 1.61
CA ASN A 193 -11.98 -6.09 0.88
C ASN A 193 -10.70 -6.47 1.62
N GLN A 194 -10.00 -5.47 2.17
CA GLN A 194 -8.71 -5.70 2.81
C GLN A 194 -8.48 -4.69 3.94
N ASN A 195 -7.65 -5.11 4.89
CA ASN A 195 -7.02 -4.23 5.87
C ASN A 195 -5.51 -4.50 5.92
N TRP A 196 -4.72 -3.45 5.98
CA TRP A 196 -3.28 -3.53 6.16
C TRP A 196 -2.87 -2.75 7.40
N THR A 197 -2.26 -3.43 8.36
CA THR A 197 -1.68 -2.83 9.56
C THR A 197 -0.17 -3.02 9.52
N SER A 198 0.60 -1.98 9.83
CA SER A 198 2.06 -2.04 9.81
C SER A 198 2.67 -1.25 10.94
N PHE A 199 3.79 -1.73 11.47
CA PHE A 199 4.63 -1.03 12.41
C PHE A 199 6.10 -1.31 12.15
N GLY A 200 6.95 -0.31 12.31
CA GLY A 200 8.37 -0.46 12.01
C GLY A 200 9.17 0.80 12.24
N LEU A 201 10.35 0.83 11.67
CA LEU A 201 11.30 1.91 11.81
C LEU A 201 11.64 2.53 10.46
N LYS A 202 11.80 3.85 10.49
CA LYS A 202 12.27 4.65 9.36
C LYS A 202 13.58 5.28 9.74
N PHE A 203 14.63 4.98 8.97
CA PHE A 203 16.00 5.45 9.14
C PHE A 203 16.31 6.50 8.07
N GLN A 204 16.67 7.71 8.49
CA GLN A 204 17.23 8.72 7.58
C GLN A 204 18.72 8.47 7.45
N LEU A 205 19.14 7.63 6.50
CA LEU A 205 20.54 7.20 6.35
C LEU A 205 21.46 8.37 5.97
N ASN A 206 20.97 9.26 5.13
CA ASN A 206 21.61 10.53 4.77
C ASN A 206 20.57 11.47 4.12
N LYS A 207 21.00 12.64 3.63
CA LYS A 207 20.09 13.65 3.02
C LYS A 207 19.27 13.10 1.84
N LYS A 208 19.79 12.09 1.12
CA LYS A 208 19.17 11.53 -0.08
C LYS A 208 18.54 10.15 0.14
N MET A 209 18.88 9.44 1.21
CA MET A 209 18.48 8.03 1.39
C MET A 209 17.67 7.83 2.66
N VAL A 210 16.53 7.19 2.52
CA VAL A 210 15.65 6.75 3.61
C VAL A 210 15.38 5.26 3.49
N LEU A 211 15.56 4.52 4.57
CA LEU A 211 15.16 3.12 4.67
C LEU A 211 13.97 3.00 5.62
N ASN A 212 12.90 2.39 5.17
CA ASN A 212 11.81 1.93 6.03
C ASN A 212 11.88 0.41 6.13
N SER A 213 11.80 -0.13 7.34
CA SER A 213 11.74 -1.57 7.60
C SER A 213 10.64 -1.84 8.62
N ALA A 214 9.66 -2.65 8.26
CA ALA A 214 8.46 -2.80 9.05
C ALA A 214 7.89 -4.22 8.97
N PHE A 215 7.30 -4.66 10.06
CA PHE A 215 6.39 -5.79 10.05
C PHE A 215 5.00 -5.32 9.63
N GLN A 216 4.37 -6.06 8.74
CA GLN A 216 3.06 -5.72 8.18
C GLN A 216 2.16 -6.94 8.15
N ILE A 217 0.91 -6.75 8.54
CA ILE A 217 -0.15 -7.75 8.46
C ILE A 217 -1.16 -7.24 7.43
N ASN A 218 -1.42 -8.05 6.41
CA ASN A 218 -2.47 -7.78 5.43
C ASN A 218 -3.54 -8.84 5.56
N THR A 219 -4.76 -8.43 5.86
CA THR A 219 -5.92 -9.31 5.94
C THR A 219 -6.80 -9.08 4.73
N PHE A 220 -7.10 -10.13 3.98
CA PHE A 220 -7.95 -10.13 2.80
C PHE A 220 -9.22 -10.91 3.08
N LYS A 221 -10.38 -10.34 2.76
CA LYS A 221 -11.65 -11.07 2.76
C LYS A 221 -11.73 -11.88 1.47
N VAL A 222 -11.79 -13.21 1.58
CA VAL A 222 -11.91 -14.12 0.42
C VAL A 222 -13.37 -14.45 0.15
N THR A 223 -14.10 -14.87 1.18
CA THR A 223 -15.55 -15.10 1.17
C THR A 223 -16.18 -14.41 2.38
N GLU A 224 -17.47 -14.64 2.66
CA GLU A 224 -18.12 -14.05 3.84
C GLU A 224 -17.43 -14.49 5.14
N ASP A 225 -16.98 -15.75 5.22
CA ASP A 225 -16.44 -16.36 6.44
C ASP A 225 -14.95 -16.71 6.36
N GLN A 226 -14.33 -16.52 5.19
CA GLN A 226 -12.93 -16.87 4.98
C GLN A 226 -12.05 -15.63 4.79
N TYR A 227 -10.95 -15.64 5.51
CA TYR A 227 -9.95 -14.60 5.43
C TYR A 227 -8.57 -15.20 5.18
N LEU A 228 -7.76 -14.47 4.43
CA LEU A 228 -6.37 -14.78 4.18
C LEU A 228 -5.50 -13.72 4.85
N ARG A 229 -4.50 -14.12 5.62
CA ARG A 229 -3.62 -13.21 6.33
C ARG A 229 -2.17 -13.37 5.89
N PHE A 230 -1.61 -12.31 5.33
CA PHE A 230 -0.19 -12.22 5.06
C PHE A 230 0.52 -11.59 6.26
N ARG A 231 1.61 -12.20 6.70
CA ARG A 231 2.57 -11.66 7.65
C ARG A 231 3.84 -11.33 6.87
N LEU A 232 4.19 -10.07 6.81
CA LEU A 232 5.17 -9.58 5.86
C LEU A 232 6.27 -8.82 6.56
N TRP A 233 7.50 -9.06 6.13
CA TRP A 233 8.58 -8.12 6.34
C TRP A 233 8.63 -7.17 5.15
N ASN A 234 8.38 -5.89 5.38
CA ASN A 234 8.27 -4.88 4.33
C ASN A 234 9.44 -3.90 4.42
N ASN A 235 10.28 -3.87 3.40
CA ASN A 235 11.42 -2.96 3.29
C ASN A 235 11.20 -2.00 2.13
N THR A 236 11.45 -0.71 2.35
CA THR A 236 11.40 0.30 1.30
C THR A 236 12.61 1.19 1.39
N LEU A 237 13.41 1.20 0.34
CA LEU A 237 14.50 2.15 0.17
C LEU A 237 14.02 3.29 -0.72
N ILE A 238 14.13 4.53 -0.24
CA ILE A 238 13.79 5.75 -0.96
C ILE A 238 15.08 6.50 -1.25
N TYR A 239 15.29 6.83 -2.53
CA TYR A 239 16.41 7.66 -2.98
C TYR A 239 15.88 8.97 -3.58
N LYS A 240 16.43 10.09 -3.16
CA LYS A 240 16.11 11.43 -3.64
C LYS A 240 17.22 11.94 -4.56
N LEU A 241 16.86 12.25 -5.80
CA LEU A 241 17.75 12.84 -6.81
C LEU A 241 18.01 14.33 -6.56
#